data_e791f0ab2e8489551debe784d76599da
#
_entry.id   e791f0ab2e8489551debe784d76599da
#
_cell.length_a   1.000
_cell.length_b   1.000
_cell.length_c   1.000
_cell.angle_alpha   90.00
_cell.angle_beta   90.00
_cell.angle_gamma   90.00
#
_symmetry.space_group_name_H-M   'P 1'
#
loop_
_entity.id
_entity.type
_entity.pdbx_description
1 polymer ?
#
loop_
_entity_poly.entity_id
_entity_poly.type
_entity_poly.pdbx_seq_one_letter_code
_entity_poly.pdbx_strand_id
1 'polypeptide(L)'
;MKSRLIFSLLLISVTVASAGFALAQDKGSVNPKPLPPLANPNDPKLGAKELFGRKLLPAAMPTHVIGFYAKGCIAGAEALPITGDTWQVMRLSRNRNWAHPDMVKLLERLSAKAHKDAGWPGILVGDMSQPRGGPMFTGHASHQVGLDADVWLTPMPNHVLSREEREETSAVMMVRPDRLDIDPHVFTPGHLAVIRDAAEEPTVQRIFVNAAIKKALCREAKGDRSWLSKIRPMYGHDYHFHIRIKCPPGSTDCESQPEPAASDGCSAADLAFWFKDSIIHPQPPKEPPKPRPPMTLAQLPAACRQVLAAPDAKQ
;
A
#
# COMPACT_ATOMS: atom_id res chain seq x y z
N MET A 1 -8.21 73.41 -24.93
CA MET A 1 -8.68 72.02 -24.94
C MET A 1 -7.50 71.15 -24.57
N LYS A 2 -7.45 70.65 -23.31
CA LYS A 2 -6.39 69.75 -22.79
C LYS A 2 -6.97 68.38 -22.60
N SER A 3 -6.59 67.45 -23.50
CA SER A 3 -6.98 66.04 -23.44
C SER A 3 -6.15 65.33 -22.35
N ARG A 4 -6.83 64.72 -21.34
CA ARG A 4 -6.19 63.86 -20.34
C ARG A 4 -6.30 62.41 -20.80
N LEU A 5 -5.17 61.81 -21.16
CA LEU A 5 -5.07 60.34 -21.30
C LEU A 5 -5.09 59.69 -19.90
N ILE A 6 -6.09 58.83 -19.67
CA ILE A 6 -6.13 57.97 -18.51
C ILE A 6 -5.46 56.65 -18.90
N PHE A 7 -4.29 56.37 -18.31
CA PHE A 7 -3.65 55.06 -18.39
C PHE A 7 -4.27 54.15 -17.34
N SER A 8 -5.06 53.19 -17.79
CA SER A 8 -5.53 52.11 -16.92
C SER A 8 -4.42 51.06 -16.80
N LEU A 9 -3.80 50.96 -15.62
CA LEU A 9 -2.90 49.85 -15.27
C LEU A 9 -3.79 48.62 -14.98
N LEU A 10 -3.72 47.63 -15.86
CA LEU A 10 -4.24 46.28 -15.62
C LEU A 10 -3.25 45.55 -14.69
N LEU A 11 -3.60 45.41 -13.43
CA LEU A 11 -2.89 44.52 -12.52
C LEU A 11 -3.27 43.06 -12.90
N ILE A 12 -2.33 42.38 -13.58
CA ILE A 12 -2.42 40.91 -13.78
C ILE A 12 -1.97 40.26 -12.47
N SER A 13 -2.92 39.81 -11.69
CA SER A 13 -2.67 38.98 -10.52
C SER A 13 -2.23 37.58 -11.01
N VAL A 14 -0.94 37.34 -11.03
CA VAL A 14 -0.39 35.99 -11.21
C VAL A 14 -0.62 35.22 -9.92
N THR A 15 -1.71 34.44 -9.87
CA THR A 15 -1.88 33.41 -8.84
C THR A 15 -0.88 32.29 -9.12
N VAL A 16 0.23 32.31 -8.40
CA VAL A 16 1.15 31.17 -8.32
C VAL A 16 0.37 30.07 -7.58
N ALA A 17 -0.23 29.16 -8.34
CA ALA A 17 -0.72 27.92 -7.80
C ALA A 17 0.50 27.16 -7.26
N SER A 18 0.68 27.17 -5.94
CA SER A 18 1.57 26.26 -5.24
C SER A 18 1.08 24.85 -5.55
N ALA A 19 1.69 24.21 -6.55
CA ALA A 19 1.56 22.78 -6.77
C ALA A 19 2.22 22.09 -5.55
N GLY A 20 1.44 21.93 -4.49
CA GLY A 20 1.74 20.96 -3.46
C GLY A 20 1.90 19.64 -4.18
N PHE A 21 3.09 19.01 -4.06
CA PHE A 21 3.28 17.61 -4.39
C PHE A 21 2.45 16.77 -3.40
N ALA A 22 1.12 16.78 -3.56
CA ALA A 22 0.33 15.66 -3.17
C ALA A 22 0.93 14.50 -3.97
N LEU A 23 1.61 13.56 -3.32
CA LEU A 23 1.85 12.24 -3.88
C LEU A 23 0.48 11.79 -4.34
N ALA A 24 0.23 11.90 -5.63
CA ALA A 24 -1.06 11.57 -6.20
C ALA A 24 -1.29 10.12 -5.83
N GLN A 25 -2.32 9.88 -5.04
CA GLN A 25 -2.84 8.53 -4.88
C GLN A 25 -3.08 8.07 -6.31
N ASP A 26 -2.32 7.05 -6.71
CA ASP A 26 -2.38 6.57 -8.07
C ASP A 26 -3.80 6.03 -8.31
N LYS A 27 -4.65 6.83 -8.96
CA LYS A 27 -6.02 6.46 -9.26
C LYS A 27 -6.04 5.24 -10.16
N GLY A 28 -7.11 4.49 -10.10
CA GLY A 28 -7.36 3.41 -11.05
C GLY A 28 -7.96 3.93 -12.36
N SER A 29 -8.49 3.05 -13.16
CA SER A 29 -9.17 3.38 -14.41
C SER A 29 -10.48 2.63 -14.53
N VAL A 30 -11.56 3.36 -14.79
CA VAL A 30 -12.88 2.76 -15.06
C VAL A 30 -12.84 1.91 -16.34
N ASN A 31 -12.04 2.35 -17.32
CA ASN A 31 -11.86 1.67 -18.61
C ASN A 31 -10.37 1.41 -18.87
N PRO A 32 -9.76 0.42 -18.19
CA PRO A 32 -8.34 0.13 -18.36
C PRO A 32 -8.09 -0.38 -19.78
N LYS A 33 -7.13 0.24 -20.47
CA LYS A 33 -6.71 -0.24 -21.79
C LYS A 33 -5.81 -1.46 -21.64
N PRO A 34 -6.02 -2.52 -22.45
CA PRO A 34 -5.10 -3.65 -22.47
C PRO A 34 -3.67 -3.20 -22.77
N LEU A 35 -2.71 -3.82 -22.10
CA LEU A 35 -1.30 -3.57 -22.38
C LEU A 35 -0.95 -4.09 -23.79
N PRO A 36 -0.17 -3.34 -24.59
CA PRO A 36 0.27 -3.80 -25.91
C PRO A 36 1.09 -5.09 -25.79
N PRO A 37 1.06 -5.97 -26.78
CA PRO A 37 1.90 -7.17 -26.81
C PRO A 37 3.38 -6.82 -26.65
N LEU A 38 4.13 -7.70 -25.97
CA LEU A 38 5.59 -7.55 -25.87
C LEU A 38 6.23 -7.88 -27.21
N ALA A 39 7.11 -7.01 -27.69
CA ALA A 39 7.86 -7.25 -28.93
C ALA A 39 8.78 -8.47 -28.80
N ASN A 40 9.43 -8.64 -27.65
CA ASN A 40 10.26 -9.81 -27.34
C ASN A 40 10.07 -10.22 -25.86
N PRO A 41 9.13 -11.13 -25.55
CA PRO A 41 8.90 -11.59 -24.18
C PRO A 41 10.06 -12.41 -23.61
N ASN A 42 10.99 -12.88 -24.44
CA ASN A 42 12.15 -13.66 -24.02
C ASN A 42 13.43 -12.82 -23.90
N ASP A 43 13.36 -11.50 -24.02
CA ASP A 43 14.52 -10.62 -23.81
C ASP A 43 15.02 -10.77 -22.37
N PRO A 44 16.28 -11.21 -22.14
CA PRO A 44 16.84 -11.37 -20.79
C PRO A 44 16.97 -10.06 -20.02
N LYS A 45 16.93 -8.92 -20.71
CA LYS A 45 16.96 -7.57 -20.12
C LYS A 45 15.57 -7.02 -19.81
N LEU A 46 14.51 -7.72 -20.24
CA LEU A 46 13.13 -7.29 -19.96
C LEU A 46 12.88 -7.26 -18.47
N GLY A 47 12.27 -6.17 -17.99
CA GLY A 47 11.86 -6.08 -16.58
C GLY A 47 10.83 -7.14 -16.24
N ALA A 48 11.02 -7.87 -15.16
CA ALA A 48 10.09 -8.92 -14.72
C ALA A 48 8.65 -8.37 -14.51
N LYS A 49 8.50 -7.10 -14.17
CA LYS A 49 7.21 -6.42 -14.08
C LYS A 49 6.40 -6.50 -15.38
N GLU A 50 7.07 -6.50 -16.54
CA GLU A 50 6.43 -6.62 -17.85
C GLU A 50 5.81 -8.01 -18.08
N LEU A 51 6.34 -9.03 -17.42
CA LEU A 51 5.86 -10.40 -17.52
C LEU A 51 4.75 -10.65 -16.46
N PHE A 52 5.02 -10.36 -15.20
CA PHE A 52 4.08 -10.60 -14.10
C PHE A 52 2.83 -9.72 -14.19
N GLY A 53 2.97 -8.45 -14.52
CA GLY A 53 1.85 -7.50 -14.63
C GLY A 53 0.87 -7.78 -15.77
N ARG A 54 1.17 -8.74 -16.66
CA ARG A 54 0.26 -9.21 -17.71
C ARG A 54 -0.48 -10.49 -17.36
N LYS A 55 -0.18 -11.10 -16.21
CA LYS A 55 -0.91 -12.27 -15.72
C LYS A 55 -2.20 -11.83 -15.06
N LEU A 56 -3.32 -12.28 -15.60
CA LEU A 56 -4.65 -11.92 -15.12
C LEU A 56 -5.20 -12.91 -14.08
N LEU A 57 -4.63 -14.12 -14.05
CA LEU A 57 -5.05 -15.22 -13.18
C LEU A 57 -3.85 -15.83 -12.44
N PRO A 58 -4.07 -16.44 -11.27
CA PRO A 58 -3.02 -17.11 -10.53
C PRO A 58 -2.51 -18.35 -11.29
N ALA A 59 -1.35 -18.83 -10.91
CA ALA A 59 -0.82 -20.09 -11.42
C ALA A 59 -1.65 -21.26 -10.91
N ALA A 60 -1.98 -22.23 -11.78
CA ALA A 60 -2.64 -23.49 -11.40
C ALA A 60 -1.64 -24.40 -10.66
N MET A 61 -1.23 -24.00 -9.47
CA MET A 61 -0.26 -24.64 -8.59
C MET A 61 -0.76 -24.58 -7.16
N PRO A 62 -0.31 -25.46 -6.25
CA PRO A 62 -0.55 -25.30 -4.82
C PRO A 62 -0.03 -23.94 -4.34
N THR A 63 -0.68 -23.38 -3.34
CA THR A 63 -0.25 -22.10 -2.75
C THR A 63 1.14 -22.24 -2.16
N HIS A 64 2.06 -21.38 -2.63
CA HIS A 64 3.44 -21.37 -2.17
C HIS A 64 4.08 -20.00 -2.34
N VAL A 65 4.70 -19.49 -1.29
CA VAL A 65 5.40 -18.20 -1.28
C VAL A 65 6.87 -18.43 -1.61
N ILE A 66 7.42 -17.64 -2.53
CA ILE A 66 8.78 -17.82 -3.04
C ILE A 66 9.54 -16.50 -2.96
N GLY A 67 10.64 -16.49 -2.22
CA GLY A 67 11.54 -15.35 -2.05
C GLY A 67 11.08 -14.34 -0.98
N PHE A 68 11.60 -13.14 -1.10
CA PHE A 68 11.40 -12.04 -0.16
C PHE A 68 10.29 -11.08 -0.62
N TYR A 69 9.66 -10.36 0.29
CA TYR A 69 8.53 -9.43 0.06
C TYR A 69 8.72 -8.46 -1.12
N ALA A 70 9.96 -8.04 -1.38
CA ALA A 70 10.34 -7.12 -2.46
C ALA A 70 11.14 -7.81 -3.59
N LYS A 71 11.27 -9.12 -3.56
CA LYS A 71 12.02 -9.91 -4.55
C LYS A 71 11.54 -11.36 -4.54
N GLY A 72 10.36 -11.58 -5.11
CA GLY A 72 9.75 -12.91 -5.07
C GLY A 72 8.51 -13.00 -5.94
N CYS A 73 7.73 -14.05 -5.71
CA CYS A 73 6.47 -14.33 -6.38
C CYS A 73 5.61 -15.26 -5.51
N ILE A 74 4.37 -15.49 -5.91
CA ILE A 74 3.47 -16.45 -5.26
C ILE A 74 2.84 -17.37 -6.29
N ALA A 75 2.86 -18.68 -6.02
CA ALA A 75 2.06 -19.67 -6.72
C ALA A 75 0.69 -19.80 -6.03
N GLY A 76 -0.36 -20.14 -6.78
CA GLY A 76 -1.67 -20.47 -6.25
C GLY A 76 -2.25 -19.40 -5.30
N ALA A 77 -2.10 -18.12 -5.66
CA ALA A 77 -2.68 -17.03 -4.89
C ALA A 77 -4.21 -17.11 -4.89
N GLU A 78 -4.83 -16.67 -3.79
CA GLU A 78 -6.28 -16.56 -3.62
C GLU A 78 -6.70 -15.10 -3.74
N ALA A 79 -7.85 -14.86 -4.38
CA ALA A 79 -8.43 -13.52 -4.47
C ALA A 79 -9.23 -13.20 -3.21
N LEU A 80 -9.01 -12.04 -2.60
CA LEU A 80 -10.00 -11.46 -1.71
C LEU A 80 -11.22 -11.07 -2.56
N PRO A 81 -12.45 -11.55 -2.25
CA PRO A 81 -13.65 -11.12 -2.94
C PRO A 81 -13.75 -9.60 -2.94
N ILE A 82 -14.13 -9.03 -4.09
CA ILE A 82 -14.13 -7.56 -4.26
C ILE A 82 -15.15 -6.85 -3.35
N THR A 83 -16.12 -7.57 -2.82
CA THR A 83 -17.12 -7.08 -1.86
C THR A 83 -17.44 -8.18 -0.87
N GLY A 84 -17.35 -7.87 0.40
CA GLY A 84 -17.84 -8.67 1.52
C GLY A 84 -18.75 -7.84 2.40
N ASP A 85 -19.26 -8.41 3.48
CA ASP A 85 -20.18 -7.74 4.39
C ASP A 85 -19.53 -6.51 5.06
N THR A 86 -18.24 -6.60 5.35
CA THR A 86 -17.49 -5.57 6.08
C THR A 86 -16.20 -5.14 5.38
N TRP A 87 -16.02 -5.44 4.09
CA TRP A 87 -14.90 -4.92 3.31
C TRP A 87 -15.28 -4.68 1.86
N GLN A 88 -14.55 -3.77 1.22
CA GLN A 88 -14.60 -3.56 -0.22
C GLN A 88 -13.18 -3.30 -0.76
N VAL A 89 -12.86 -3.93 -1.89
CA VAL A 89 -11.59 -3.76 -2.57
C VAL A 89 -11.64 -2.50 -3.44
N MET A 90 -10.56 -1.70 -3.39
CA MET A 90 -10.38 -0.48 -4.19
C MET A 90 -9.48 -0.74 -5.39
N ARG A 91 -9.53 0.11 -6.42
CA ARG A 91 -8.63 0.06 -7.59
C ARG A 91 -8.69 -1.26 -8.35
N LEU A 92 -9.89 -1.76 -8.64
CA LEU A 92 -10.14 -3.05 -9.31
C LEU A 92 -9.40 -3.18 -10.65
N SER A 93 -9.18 -2.05 -11.35
CA SER A 93 -8.43 -2.01 -12.61
C SER A 93 -6.98 -2.48 -12.50
N ARG A 94 -6.43 -2.48 -11.29
CA ARG A 94 -5.05 -2.91 -11.04
C ARG A 94 -4.91 -4.43 -10.89
N ASN A 95 -6.02 -5.15 -10.67
CA ASN A 95 -6.04 -6.60 -10.42
C ASN A 95 -5.04 -7.00 -9.29
N ARG A 96 -5.13 -6.32 -8.14
CA ARG A 96 -4.18 -6.46 -7.02
C ARG A 96 -4.86 -6.87 -5.71
N ASN A 97 -5.89 -7.68 -5.79
CA ASN A 97 -6.61 -8.26 -4.63
C ASN A 97 -6.23 -9.74 -4.38
N TRP A 98 -5.01 -10.13 -4.74
CA TRP A 98 -4.52 -11.50 -4.62
C TRP A 98 -3.51 -11.64 -3.49
N ALA A 99 -3.57 -12.75 -2.76
CA ALA A 99 -2.63 -13.00 -1.66
C ALA A 99 -2.53 -14.49 -1.31
N HIS A 100 -1.68 -14.78 -0.32
CA HIS A 100 -1.73 -16.04 0.41
C HIS A 100 -3.06 -16.15 1.18
N PRO A 101 -3.69 -17.34 1.27
CA PRO A 101 -4.96 -17.54 2.00
C PRO A 101 -4.97 -16.99 3.43
N ASP A 102 -3.84 -17.04 4.15
CA ASP A 102 -3.74 -16.49 5.49
C ASP A 102 -3.95 -14.97 5.54
N MET A 103 -3.49 -14.24 4.50
CA MET A 103 -3.73 -12.81 4.38
C MET A 103 -5.21 -12.52 4.06
N VAL A 104 -5.82 -13.29 3.15
CA VAL A 104 -7.24 -13.16 2.83
C VAL A 104 -8.08 -13.31 4.09
N LYS A 105 -7.90 -14.42 4.83
CA LYS A 105 -8.60 -14.70 6.09
C LYS A 105 -8.32 -13.65 7.17
N LEU A 106 -7.10 -13.09 7.21
CA LEU A 106 -6.78 -12.01 8.14
C LEU A 106 -7.61 -10.76 7.84
N LEU A 107 -7.70 -10.35 6.57
CA LEU A 107 -8.47 -9.17 6.16
C LEU A 107 -9.97 -9.33 6.44
N GLU A 108 -10.53 -10.52 6.22
CA GLU A 108 -11.91 -10.85 6.57
C GLU A 108 -12.16 -10.69 8.08
N ARG A 109 -11.29 -11.25 8.94
CA ARG A 109 -11.40 -11.11 10.40
C ARG A 109 -11.21 -9.67 10.84
N LEU A 110 -10.21 -8.96 10.28
CA LEU A 110 -9.93 -7.57 10.62
C LEU A 110 -11.11 -6.66 10.27
N SER A 111 -11.74 -6.88 9.12
CA SER A 111 -12.89 -6.09 8.69
C SER A 111 -14.08 -6.25 9.64
N ALA A 112 -14.34 -7.47 10.13
CA ALA A 112 -15.37 -7.75 11.13
C ALA A 112 -15.04 -7.10 12.47
N LYS A 113 -13.76 -7.10 12.90
CA LYS A 113 -13.31 -6.39 14.11
C LYS A 113 -13.46 -4.88 13.96
N ALA A 114 -13.09 -4.30 12.81
CA ALA A 114 -13.27 -2.87 12.54
C ALA A 114 -14.75 -2.45 12.68
N HIS A 115 -15.66 -3.30 12.23
CA HIS A 115 -17.10 -3.07 12.41
C HIS A 115 -17.50 -3.10 13.89
N LYS A 116 -17.05 -4.10 14.61
CA LYS A 116 -17.43 -4.34 16.01
C LYS A 116 -16.77 -3.34 16.98
N ASP A 117 -15.46 -3.14 16.85
CA ASP A 117 -14.64 -2.49 17.88
C ASP A 117 -14.37 -1.01 17.57
N ALA A 118 -14.35 -0.62 16.29
CA ALA A 118 -14.17 0.78 15.86
C ALA A 118 -15.46 1.46 15.41
N GLY A 119 -16.58 0.73 15.27
CA GLY A 119 -17.85 1.26 14.77
C GLY A 119 -17.81 1.64 13.28
N TRP A 120 -16.83 1.14 12.52
CA TRP A 120 -16.76 1.35 11.09
C TRP A 120 -17.75 0.43 10.37
N PRO A 121 -18.35 0.83 9.25
CA PRO A 121 -19.11 -0.11 8.42
C PRO A 121 -18.26 -1.28 7.94
N GLY A 122 -16.96 -1.07 7.79
CA GLY A 122 -15.95 -2.03 7.39
C GLY A 122 -14.68 -1.33 6.92
N ILE A 123 -13.80 -2.07 6.26
CA ILE A 123 -12.53 -1.55 5.73
C ILE A 123 -12.52 -1.44 4.21
N LEU A 124 -11.73 -0.49 3.68
CA LEU A 124 -11.38 -0.42 2.28
C LEU A 124 -9.99 -1.04 2.08
N VAL A 125 -9.92 -2.09 1.28
CA VAL A 125 -8.67 -2.79 0.98
C VAL A 125 -8.08 -2.23 -0.31
N GLY A 126 -6.85 -1.73 -0.23
CA GLY A 126 -6.08 -1.26 -1.36
C GLY A 126 -5.33 -2.37 -2.08
N ASP A 127 -4.08 -2.08 -2.46
CA ASP A 127 -3.26 -3.08 -3.16
C ASP A 127 -2.80 -4.21 -2.21
N MET A 128 -2.93 -5.42 -2.67
CA MET A 128 -2.30 -6.63 -2.14
C MET A 128 -1.21 -7.09 -3.12
N SER A 129 -1.26 -8.29 -3.68
CA SER A 129 -0.37 -8.67 -4.77
C SER A 129 -1.12 -8.82 -6.10
N GLN A 130 -0.33 -8.97 -7.18
CA GLN A 130 -0.83 -9.43 -8.47
C GLN A 130 -1.13 -10.94 -8.40
N PRO A 131 -1.88 -11.53 -9.37
CA PRO A 131 -2.28 -12.95 -9.33
C PRO A 131 -1.13 -13.96 -9.17
N ARG A 132 0.07 -13.62 -9.64
CA ARG A 132 1.28 -14.44 -9.50
C ARG A 132 2.38 -13.74 -8.70
N GLY A 133 2.04 -12.63 -8.03
CA GLY A 133 3.03 -11.79 -7.35
C GLY A 133 3.99 -11.15 -8.35
N GLY A 134 5.26 -11.08 -7.96
CA GLY A 134 6.31 -10.46 -8.76
C GLY A 134 6.29 -8.92 -8.75
N PRO A 135 7.30 -8.29 -9.37
CA PRO A 135 7.39 -6.84 -9.46
C PRO A 135 6.20 -6.22 -10.20
N MET A 136 5.72 -5.09 -9.73
CA MET A 136 4.58 -4.35 -10.29
C MET A 136 5.03 -3.25 -11.26
N PHE A 137 4.15 -2.82 -12.17
CA PHE A 137 4.42 -1.69 -13.07
C PHE A 137 4.63 -0.39 -12.32
N THR A 138 3.79 -0.12 -11.34
CA THR A 138 3.76 1.11 -10.54
C THR A 138 3.52 0.81 -9.08
N GLY A 139 3.85 1.76 -8.21
CA GLY A 139 3.55 1.72 -6.79
C GLY A 139 4.63 1.01 -5.98
N HIS A 140 4.33 -0.14 -5.46
CA HIS A 140 5.04 -0.78 -4.36
C HIS A 140 6.37 -1.42 -4.74
N ALA A 141 7.38 -1.29 -3.86
CA ALA A 141 8.60 -2.08 -3.93
C ALA A 141 8.39 -3.51 -3.41
N SER A 142 7.48 -3.70 -2.46
CA SER A 142 7.04 -5.00 -1.92
C SER A 142 5.73 -5.47 -2.56
N HIS A 143 4.89 -6.22 -1.86
CA HIS A 143 3.66 -6.86 -2.37
C HIS A 143 3.91 -7.94 -3.43
N GLN A 144 5.14 -8.46 -3.53
CA GLN A 144 5.49 -9.40 -4.59
C GLN A 144 5.16 -10.86 -4.26
N VAL A 145 4.89 -11.17 -3.00
CA VAL A 145 4.77 -12.57 -2.52
C VAL A 145 3.41 -12.88 -1.86
N GLY A 146 2.44 -11.97 -1.95
CA GLY A 146 1.10 -12.17 -1.40
C GLY A 146 1.02 -12.15 0.14
N LEU A 147 2.02 -11.58 0.81
CA LEU A 147 2.08 -11.45 2.27
C LEU A 147 1.97 -10.00 2.77
N ASP A 148 1.69 -9.07 1.86
CA ASP A 148 1.49 -7.64 2.13
C ASP A 148 0.09 -7.22 1.70
N ALA A 149 -0.52 -6.30 2.44
CA ALA A 149 -1.80 -5.68 2.11
C ALA A 149 -1.86 -4.25 2.62
N ASP A 150 -2.38 -3.34 1.80
CA ASP A 150 -2.69 -1.97 2.17
C ASP A 150 -4.15 -1.87 2.59
N VAL A 151 -4.40 -1.33 3.78
CA VAL A 151 -5.74 -1.04 4.29
C VAL A 151 -5.87 0.47 4.44
N TRP A 152 -6.86 1.04 3.77
CA TRP A 152 -7.10 2.47 3.85
C TRP A 152 -7.55 2.88 5.25
N LEU A 153 -7.09 4.04 5.69
CA LEU A 153 -7.55 4.66 6.92
C LEU A 153 -8.90 5.39 6.76
N THR A 154 -9.43 5.44 5.53
CA THR A 154 -10.79 5.87 5.26
C THR A 154 -11.74 4.70 5.50
N PRO A 155 -12.71 4.81 6.44
CA PRO A 155 -13.70 3.76 6.66
C PRO A 155 -14.50 3.44 5.39
N MET A 156 -14.94 2.19 5.23
CA MET A 156 -15.87 1.80 4.19
C MET A 156 -17.21 2.58 4.36
N PRO A 157 -17.83 3.08 3.28
CA PRO A 157 -19.15 3.69 3.38
C PRO A 157 -20.26 2.64 3.60
N ASN A 158 -21.45 3.11 4.02
CA ASN A 158 -22.62 2.27 4.27
C ASN A 158 -23.35 1.80 2.98
N HIS A 159 -22.66 1.78 1.84
CA HIS A 159 -23.20 1.29 0.57
C HIS A 159 -22.12 0.55 -0.21
N VAL A 160 -22.53 -0.30 -1.14
CA VAL A 160 -21.60 -0.95 -2.06
C VAL A 160 -21.13 0.07 -3.08
N LEU A 161 -19.84 0.31 -3.11
CA LEU A 161 -19.20 1.23 -4.06
C LEU A 161 -19.36 0.73 -5.50
N SER A 162 -19.74 1.60 -6.40
CA SER A 162 -19.69 1.38 -7.84
C SER A 162 -18.25 1.17 -8.31
N ARG A 163 -18.07 0.66 -9.54
CA ARG A 163 -16.76 0.53 -10.15
C ARG A 163 -16.04 1.88 -10.22
N GLU A 164 -16.72 2.93 -10.62
CA GLU A 164 -16.18 4.28 -10.72
C GLU A 164 -15.71 4.81 -9.36
N GLU A 165 -16.53 4.69 -8.33
CA GLU A 165 -16.15 5.09 -6.97
C GLU A 165 -14.90 4.35 -6.48
N ARG A 166 -14.77 3.05 -6.76
CA ARG A 166 -13.57 2.27 -6.38
C ARG A 166 -12.31 2.73 -7.11
N GLU A 167 -12.45 3.23 -8.33
CA GLU A 167 -11.30 3.71 -9.12
C GLU A 167 -10.92 5.15 -8.80
N GLU A 168 -11.89 6.01 -8.43
CA GLU A 168 -11.68 7.45 -8.37
C GLU A 168 -11.72 8.05 -6.97
N THR A 169 -12.37 7.41 -5.99
CA THR A 169 -12.39 7.93 -4.61
C THR A 169 -10.98 8.07 -4.07
N SER A 170 -10.65 9.23 -3.52
CA SER A 170 -9.38 9.47 -2.84
C SER A 170 -9.48 9.09 -1.36
N ALA A 171 -8.48 8.41 -0.83
CA ALA A 171 -8.39 8.16 0.60
C ALA A 171 -8.11 9.47 1.38
N VAL A 172 -8.60 9.53 2.61
CA VAL A 172 -8.42 10.70 3.48
C VAL A 172 -7.03 10.68 4.12
N MET A 173 -6.32 11.81 4.04
CA MET A 173 -5.02 11.98 4.70
C MET A 173 -5.20 12.13 6.21
N MET A 174 -4.48 11.33 6.99
CA MET A 174 -4.55 11.31 8.45
C MET A 174 -3.54 12.22 9.12
N VAL A 175 -2.59 12.74 8.37
CA VAL A 175 -1.46 13.53 8.87
C VAL A 175 -1.65 14.97 8.46
N ARG A 176 -1.40 15.89 9.41
CA ARG A 176 -1.44 17.33 9.16
C ARG A 176 -0.46 17.76 8.06
N PRO A 177 -0.71 18.89 7.38
CA PRO A 177 0.18 19.40 6.33
C PRO A 177 1.63 19.63 6.81
N ASP A 178 1.83 20.00 8.10
CA ASP A 178 3.17 20.17 8.70
C ASP A 178 3.89 18.84 8.96
N ARG A 179 3.22 17.70 8.78
CA ARG A 179 3.69 16.33 8.98
C ARG A 179 4.20 15.98 10.38
N LEU A 180 3.95 16.85 11.36
CA LEU A 180 4.45 16.68 12.73
C LEU A 180 3.53 15.88 13.64
N ASP A 181 2.25 15.74 13.27
CA ASP A 181 1.25 14.97 14.02
C ASP A 181 0.08 14.56 13.11
N ILE A 182 -0.82 13.75 13.67
CA ILE A 182 -2.09 13.42 13.01
C ILE A 182 -3.00 14.64 12.98
N ASP A 183 -3.96 14.65 12.04
CA ASP A 183 -5.06 15.58 12.07
C ASP A 183 -6.18 15.02 12.97
N PRO A 184 -6.44 15.64 14.15
CA PRO A 184 -7.43 15.15 15.09
C PRO A 184 -8.88 15.26 14.60
N HIS A 185 -9.13 15.99 13.51
CA HIS A 185 -10.46 16.06 12.90
C HIS A 185 -10.80 14.83 12.06
N VAL A 186 -9.78 14.09 11.61
CA VAL A 186 -9.96 12.89 10.77
C VAL A 186 -9.46 11.61 11.44
N PHE A 187 -8.34 11.66 12.18
CA PHE A 187 -7.81 10.50 12.90
C PHE A 187 -8.54 10.36 14.26
N THR A 188 -9.40 9.38 14.37
CA THR A 188 -10.27 9.13 15.53
C THR A 188 -9.79 7.93 16.34
N PRO A 189 -10.35 7.69 17.55
CA PRO A 189 -10.07 6.47 18.33
C PRO A 189 -10.34 5.17 17.56
N GLY A 190 -11.27 5.17 16.59
CA GLY A 190 -11.53 4.03 15.72
C GLY A 190 -10.33 3.65 14.86
N HIS A 191 -9.55 4.61 14.38
CA HIS A 191 -8.32 4.34 13.63
C HIS A 191 -7.28 3.63 14.49
N LEU A 192 -7.12 4.08 15.75
CA LEU A 192 -6.24 3.41 16.72
C LEU A 192 -6.70 1.95 16.96
N ALA A 193 -8.01 1.75 17.15
CA ALA A 193 -8.57 0.41 17.38
C ALA A 193 -8.27 -0.52 16.20
N VAL A 194 -8.56 -0.11 14.96
CA VAL A 194 -8.32 -0.94 13.76
C VAL A 194 -6.84 -1.28 13.58
N ILE A 195 -5.93 -0.32 13.78
CA ILE A 195 -4.48 -0.57 13.66
C ILE A 195 -4.01 -1.52 14.77
N ARG A 196 -4.52 -1.37 16.00
CA ARG A 196 -4.22 -2.28 17.11
C ARG A 196 -4.72 -3.68 16.82
N ASP A 197 -5.98 -3.83 16.39
CA ASP A 197 -6.58 -5.12 16.08
C ASP A 197 -5.79 -5.86 14.98
N ALA A 198 -5.30 -5.13 13.97
CA ALA A 198 -4.41 -5.69 12.97
C ALA A 198 -3.06 -6.12 13.56
N ALA A 199 -2.46 -5.34 14.46
CA ALA A 199 -1.19 -5.67 15.09
C ALA A 199 -1.28 -6.86 16.05
N GLU A 200 -2.42 -7.06 16.70
CA GLU A 200 -2.68 -8.16 17.60
C GLU A 200 -2.92 -9.51 16.87
N GLU A 201 -3.18 -9.49 15.54
CA GLU A 201 -3.28 -10.72 14.76
C GLU A 201 -1.95 -11.52 14.83
N PRO A 202 -1.98 -12.82 15.16
CA PRO A 202 -0.77 -13.61 15.42
C PRO A 202 0.16 -13.75 14.20
N THR A 203 -0.42 -13.77 13.00
CA THR A 203 0.33 -13.88 11.73
C THR A 203 1.00 -12.57 11.34
N VAL A 204 0.56 -11.42 11.87
CA VAL A 204 1.14 -10.12 11.56
C VAL A 204 2.52 -9.99 12.20
N GLN A 205 3.52 -9.74 11.36
CA GLN A 205 4.89 -9.48 11.78
C GLN A 205 5.11 -7.99 12.03
N ARG A 206 4.59 -7.13 11.13
CA ARG A 206 4.72 -5.67 11.24
C ARG A 206 3.64 -4.94 10.47
N ILE A 207 3.44 -3.70 10.86
CA ILE A 207 2.56 -2.75 10.18
C ILE A 207 3.34 -1.48 9.93
N PHE A 208 3.32 -0.99 8.69
CA PHE A 208 3.94 0.29 8.36
C PHE A 208 2.89 1.40 8.37
N VAL A 209 3.22 2.50 9.03
CA VAL A 209 2.39 3.71 9.13
C VAL A 209 3.27 4.95 9.01
N ASN A 210 2.68 6.10 8.73
CA ASN A 210 3.40 7.36 8.83
C ASN A 210 3.92 7.59 10.26
N ALA A 211 5.06 8.25 10.40
CA ALA A 211 5.66 8.53 11.72
C ALA A 211 4.76 9.35 12.64
N ALA A 212 3.97 10.29 12.10
CA ALA A 212 2.99 11.05 12.87
C ALA A 212 1.87 10.13 13.42
N ILE A 213 1.44 9.14 12.66
CA ILE A 213 0.50 8.12 13.12
C ILE A 213 1.14 7.28 14.23
N LYS A 214 2.39 6.78 14.04
CA LYS A 214 3.09 6.06 15.09
C LYS A 214 3.19 6.88 16.39
N LYS A 215 3.54 8.15 16.28
CA LYS A 215 3.61 9.09 17.43
C LYS A 215 2.25 9.20 18.14
N ALA A 216 1.15 9.33 17.40
CA ALA A 216 -0.18 9.37 17.96
C ALA A 216 -0.55 8.06 18.68
N LEU A 217 -0.28 6.91 18.04
CA LEU A 217 -0.48 5.59 18.66
C LEU A 217 0.31 5.46 19.97
N CYS A 218 1.57 5.91 20.00
CA CYS A 218 2.39 5.93 21.21
C CYS A 218 1.82 6.76 22.32
N ARG A 219 1.22 7.91 22.00
CA ARG A 219 0.62 8.85 22.96
C ARG A 219 -0.71 8.34 23.50
N GLU A 220 -1.52 7.71 22.66
CA GLU A 220 -2.91 7.40 22.95
C GLU A 220 -3.13 5.95 23.41
N ALA A 221 -2.18 5.03 23.13
CA ALA A 221 -2.28 3.65 23.57
C ALA A 221 -2.26 3.52 25.10
N LYS A 222 -3.26 2.84 25.63
CA LYS A 222 -3.42 2.54 27.06
C LYS A 222 -3.37 1.02 27.30
N GLY A 223 -3.04 0.62 28.53
CA GLY A 223 -2.96 -0.78 28.91
C GLY A 223 -1.78 -1.51 28.28
N ASP A 224 -2.01 -2.70 27.73
CA ASP A 224 -0.97 -3.44 27.00
C ASP A 224 -0.53 -2.69 25.75
N ARG A 225 0.76 -2.45 25.65
CA ARG A 225 1.42 -1.72 24.55
C ARG A 225 2.33 -2.63 23.71
N SER A 226 2.34 -3.93 23.97
CA SER A 226 3.24 -4.88 23.29
C SER A 226 3.07 -4.89 21.77
N TRP A 227 1.84 -4.68 21.29
CA TRP A 227 1.50 -4.58 19.87
C TRP A 227 2.20 -3.43 19.14
N LEU A 228 2.58 -2.35 19.86
CA LEU A 228 3.30 -1.21 19.28
C LEU A 228 4.68 -1.59 18.74
N SER A 229 5.30 -2.67 19.21
CA SER A 229 6.56 -3.19 18.67
C SER A 229 6.47 -3.56 17.20
N LYS A 230 5.28 -4.00 16.74
CA LYS A 230 5.01 -4.32 15.35
C LYS A 230 4.76 -3.09 14.47
N ILE A 231 4.42 -1.92 15.04
CA ILE A 231 4.13 -0.70 14.29
C ILE A 231 5.43 0.02 13.94
N ARG A 232 5.72 0.09 12.64
CA ARG A 232 6.99 0.63 12.12
C ARG A 232 6.75 1.91 11.33
N PRO A 233 7.39 3.03 11.70
CA PRO A 233 7.33 4.23 10.88
C PRO A 233 7.87 3.98 9.48
N MET A 234 7.19 4.56 8.48
CA MET A 234 7.62 4.51 7.09
C MET A 234 7.22 5.82 6.38
N TYR A 235 8.05 6.27 5.44
CA TYR A 235 7.74 7.42 4.61
C TYR A 235 6.47 7.17 3.79
N GLY A 236 5.66 8.20 3.60
CA GLY A 236 4.29 8.02 3.10
C GLY A 236 3.40 7.39 4.15
N HIS A 237 2.51 6.48 3.77
CA HIS A 237 1.60 5.74 4.68
C HIS A 237 0.76 6.68 5.57
N ASP A 238 0.34 7.81 5.03
CA ASP A 238 -0.43 8.84 5.72
C ASP A 238 -1.94 8.73 5.47
N TYR A 239 -2.38 7.84 4.57
CA TYR A 239 -3.79 7.56 4.26
C TYR A 239 -4.15 6.06 4.31
N HIS A 240 -3.17 5.19 4.47
CA HIS A 240 -3.33 3.75 4.65
C HIS A 240 -2.27 3.22 5.61
N PHE A 241 -2.51 2.07 6.17
CA PHE A 241 -1.49 1.27 6.84
C PHE A 241 -1.23 0.00 6.03
N HIS A 242 0.03 -0.41 6.02
CA HIS A 242 0.49 -1.57 5.27
C HIS A 242 0.73 -2.73 6.23
N ILE A 243 -0.02 -3.79 6.10
CA ILE A 243 0.13 -5.02 6.88
C ILE A 243 1.14 -5.92 6.19
N ARG A 244 2.04 -6.52 6.97
CA ARG A 244 2.92 -7.60 6.55
C ARG A 244 2.77 -8.78 7.48
N ILE A 245 2.45 -9.96 6.93
CA ILE A 245 2.42 -11.20 7.67
C ILE A 245 3.73 -11.98 7.56
N LYS A 246 3.96 -12.88 8.51
CA LYS A 246 5.09 -13.81 8.52
C LYS A 246 5.04 -14.77 7.34
N CYS A 247 6.19 -15.37 7.02
CA CYS A 247 6.20 -16.52 6.11
C CYS A 247 5.25 -17.61 6.65
N PRO A 248 4.30 -18.09 5.84
CA PRO A 248 3.35 -19.09 6.28
C PRO A 248 4.02 -20.46 6.40
N PRO A 249 3.54 -21.31 7.33
CA PRO A 249 4.00 -22.70 7.41
C PRO A 249 3.85 -23.40 6.05
N GLY A 250 4.84 -24.22 5.69
CA GLY A 250 4.84 -24.97 4.42
C GLY A 250 5.41 -24.21 3.21
N SER A 251 5.55 -22.90 3.25
CA SER A 251 6.27 -22.14 2.20
C SER A 251 7.78 -22.11 2.50
N THR A 252 8.47 -23.22 2.22
CA THR A 252 9.90 -23.39 2.54
C THR A 252 10.81 -22.45 1.77
N ASP A 253 10.37 -21.94 0.63
CA ASP A 253 11.11 -20.97 -0.20
C ASP A 253 10.83 -19.51 0.19
N CYS A 254 9.99 -19.27 1.21
CA CYS A 254 9.72 -17.94 1.73
C CYS A 254 10.91 -17.43 2.55
N GLU A 255 11.42 -16.27 2.18
CA GLU A 255 12.51 -15.60 2.88
C GLU A 255 11.96 -14.68 3.97
N SER A 256 12.11 -15.06 5.23
CA SER A 256 11.62 -14.30 6.38
C SER A 256 12.38 -12.99 6.59
N GLN A 257 11.67 -11.97 6.99
CA GLN A 257 12.27 -10.75 7.52
C GLN A 257 12.56 -10.94 9.02
N PRO A 258 13.68 -10.41 9.58
CA PRO A 258 13.93 -10.46 11.02
C PRO A 258 12.78 -9.86 11.82
N GLU A 259 12.45 -10.43 12.97
CA GLU A 259 11.39 -9.89 13.84
C GLU A 259 11.74 -8.45 14.30
N PRO A 260 10.74 -7.58 14.48
CA PRO A 260 10.97 -6.27 15.07
C PRO A 260 11.56 -6.40 16.49
N ALA A 261 12.34 -5.39 16.91
CA ALA A 261 12.78 -5.31 18.30
C ALA A 261 11.56 -5.29 19.24
N ALA A 262 11.71 -5.89 20.41
CA ALA A 262 10.62 -6.02 21.39
C ALA A 262 10.18 -4.67 22.01
N SER A 263 10.97 -3.59 21.86
CA SER A 263 10.58 -2.27 22.35
C SER A 263 9.37 -1.71 21.58
N ASP A 264 8.55 -0.93 22.24
CA ASP A 264 7.39 -0.28 21.62
C ASP A 264 7.77 0.78 20.56
N GLY A 265 9.04 1.18 20.49
CA GLY A 265 9.57 2.15 19.52
C GLY A 265 8.97 3.56 19.69
N CYS A 266 8.62 3.94 20.93
CA CYS A 266 7.91 5.16 21.24
C CYS A 266 8.77 6.23 21.93
N SER A 267 10.04 5.93 22.24
CA SER A 267 10.91 6.93 22.84
C SER A 267 11.19 8.10 21.90
N ALA A 268 11.53 9.25 22.45
CA ALA A 268 11.95 10.39 21.64
C ALA A 268 13.13 10.03 20.70
N ALA A 269 14.05 9.18 21.14
CA ALA A 269 15.18 8.71 20.35
C ALA A 269 14.73 7.84 19.17
N ASP A 270 13.77 6.92 19.37
CA ASP A 270 13.22 6.05 18.31
C ASP A 270 12.55 6.85 17.20
N LEU A 271 11.90 7.95 17.55
CA LEU A 271 11.13 8.77 16.62
C LEU A 271 11.95 9.92 16.02
N ALA A 272 13.05 10.35 16.64
CA ALA A 272 13.81 11.54 16.26
C ALA A 272 14.23 11.58 14.78
N PHE A 273 14.63 10.45 14.21
CA PHE A 273 15.01 10.35 12.80
C PHE A 273 13.88 10.79 11.88
N TRP A 274 12.65 10.32 12.15
CA TRP A 274 11.49 10.49 11.30
C TRP A 274 10.95 11.91 11.26
N PHE A 275 11.27 12.73 12.28
CA PHE A 275 10.85 14.13 12.40
C PHE A 275 11.96 15.13 12.06
N LYS A 276 13.09 14.66 11.48
CA LYS A 276 14.08 15.56 10.87
C LYS A 276 13.44 16.30 9.70
N ASP A 277 13.75 17.59 9.57
CA ASP A 277 13.23 18.43 8.49
C ASP A 277 13.49 17.80 7.09
N SER A 278 14.66 17.24 6.88
CA SER A 278 15.02 16.54 5.63
C SER A 278 14.17 15.29 5.33
N ILE A 279 13.45 14.74 6.32
CA ILE A 279 12.56 13.59 6.17
C ILE A 279 11.11 14.03 5.97
N ILE A 280 10.66 15.03 6.74
CA ILE A 280 9.28 15.53 6.64
C ILE A 280 9.07 16.49 5.47
N HIS A 281 10.13 17.24 5.10
CA HIS A 281 10.16 18.17 3.96
C HIS A 281 11.33 17.84 3.02
N PRO A 282 11.32 16.66 2.36
CA PRO A 282 12.43 16.27 1.49
C PRO A 282 12.58 17.26 0.35
N GLN A 283 13.78 17.79 0.21
CA GLN A 283 14.10 18.66 -0.91
C GLN A 283 14.19 17.82 -2.20
N PRO A 284 13.63 18.30 -3.32
CA PRO A 284 13.84 17.64 -4.59
C PRO A 284 15.33 17.53 -4.90
N PRO A 285 15.78 16.39 -5.45
CA PRO A 285 17.18 16.24 -5.83
C PRO A 285 17.55 17.33 -6.86
N LYS A 286 18.76 17.87 -6.76
CA LYS A 286 19.27 18.89 -7.70
C LYS A 286 19.24 18.40 -9.16
N GLU A 287 19.47 17.11 -9.35
CA GLU A 287 19.33 16.43 -10.64
C GLU A 287 18.37 15.26 -10.51
N PRO A 288 17.55 14.99 -11.53
CA PRO A 288 16.72 13.80 -11.54
C PRO A 288 17.59 12.54 -11.35
N PRO A 289 17.23 11.64 -10.42
CA PRO A 289 18.00 10.41 -10.24
C PRO A 289 17.98 9.61 -11.54
N LYS A 290 19.13 9.06 -11.92
CA LYS A 290 19.21 8.15 -13.08
C LYS A 290 18.23 6.98 -12.87
N PRO A 291 17.39 6.68 -13.87
CA PRO A 291 16.48 5.53 -13.77
C PRO A 291 17.25 4.26 -13.46
N ARG A 292 16.85 3.56 -12.39
CA ARG A 292 17.42 2.24 -12.10
C ARG A 292 16.86 1.24 -13.10
N PRO A 293 17.70 0.36 -13.69
CA PRO A 293 17.19 -0.72 -14.51
C PRO A 293 16.14 -1.52 -13.74
N PRO A 294 15.03 -1.91 -14.37
CA PRO A 294 14.04 -2.74 -13.72
C PRO A 294 14.63 -4.12 -13.38
N MET A 295 14.18 -4.71 -12.29
CA MET A 295 14.54 -6.07 -11.92
C MET A 295 14.14 -7.03 -13.05
N THR A 296 15.08 -7.83 -13.54
CA THR A 296 14.84 -8.83 -14.58
C THR A 296 14.37 -10.16 -13.97
N LEU A 297 13.79 -11.04 -14.80
CA LEU A 297 13.37 -12.37 -14.35
C LEU A 297 14.55 -13.21 -13.80
N ALA A 298 15.76 -12.99 -14.32
CA ALA A 298 16.97 -13.67 -13.84
C ALA A 298 17.38 -13.28 -12.42
N GLN A 299 16.95 -12.11 -11.94
CA GLN A 299 17.25 -11.62 -10.60
C GLN A 299 16.24 -12.09 -9.54
N LEU A 300 15.09 -12.64 -9.95
CA LEU A 300 14.13 -13.28 -9.06
C LEU A 300 14.58 -14.70 -8.70
N PRO A 301 14.05 -15.31 -7.62
CA PRO A 301 14.23 -16.74 -7.34
C PRO A 301 13.88 -17.60 -8.55
N ALA A 302 14.67 -18.65 -8.81
CA ALA A 302 14.52 -19.47 -10.02
C ALA A 302 13.12 -20.10 -10.17
N ALA A 303 12.49 -20.48 -9.05
CA ALA A 303 11.14 -21.02 -9.02
C ALA A 303 10.06 -20.03 -9.52
N CYS A 304 10.31 -18.73 -9.48
CA CYS A 304 9.37 -17.74 -10.03
C CYS A 304 9.18 -17.86 -11.56
N ARG A 305 10.15 -18.45 -12.28
CA ARG A 305 9.98 -18.78 -13.71
C ARG A 305 8.91 -19.84 -13.92
N GLN A 306 8.87 -20.84 -13.03
CA GLN A 306 7.85 -21.91 -13.08
C GLN A 306 6.46 -21.34 -12.78
N VAL A 307 6.34 -20.47 -11.77
CA VAL A 307 5.09 -19.76 -11.44
C VAL A 307 4.61 -18.93 -12.62
N LEU A 308 5.53 -18.21 -13.28
CA LEU A 308 5.20 -17.37 -14.44
C LEU A 308 4.74 -18.20 -15.66
N ALA A 309 5.36 -19.35 -15.88
CA ALA A 309 5.08 -20.24 -17.04
C ALA A 309 3.90 -21.20 -16.81
N ALA A 310 3.47 -21.41 -15.55
CA ALA A 310 2.39 -22.32 -15.24
C ALA A 310 1.08 -21.94 -15.97
N PRO A 311 0.19 -22.90 -16.26
CA PRO A 311 -1.16 -22.61 -16.74
C PRO A 311 -1.91 -21.69 -15.77
N ASP A 312 -2.90 -20.97 -16.29
CA ASP A 312 -3.81 -20.20 -15.47
C ASP A 312 -4.72 -21.14 -14.65
N ALA A 313 -4.95 -20.81 -13.39
CA ALA A 313 -5.94 -21.52 -12.58
C ALA A 313 -7.33 -21.30 -13.17
N LYS A 314 -8.17 -22.34 -13.13
CA LYS A 314 -9.59 -22.21 -13.49
C LYS A 314 -10.29 -21.38 -12.39
N GLN A 315 -11.10 -20.42 -12.82
CA GLN A 315 -12.01 -19.68 -11.95
C GLN A 315 -13.21 -20.54 -11.58
#